data_eb7a65a3bd6d9a43e0e314db38b0026f
#
_entry.id   eb7a65a3bd6d9a43e0e314db38b0026f
#
_cell.length_a   1.000
_cell.length_b   1.000
_cell.length_c   1.000
_cell.angle_alpha   90.00
_cell.angle_beta   90.00
_cell.angle_gamma   90.00
#
_symmetry.space_group_name_H-M   'P 1'
#
loop_
_entity.id
_entity.type
_entity.pdbx_description
1 polymer ?
#
loop_
_entity_poly.entity_id
_entity_poly.type
_entity_poly.pdbx_seq_one_letter_code
_entity_poly.pdbx_strand_id
1 'polypeptide(L)'
;MAIKSILCIEDDRFIGEMYVRSLHNAGYDVDWVVDGHDGLVAARNKDYDLILLDIMLPEMRGTEILETLRGGEDDLIPNSKIIVLTNFEQDDESRLAMEHNADAYLIKAEITPRKLLEAIAELEAAPPQQG
;
A
#
# COMPACT_ATOMS: atom_id res chain seq x y z
N MET A 1 9.27 14.21 1.76
CA MET A 1 9.63 12.88 2.29
C MET A 1 10.14 12.00 1.18
N ALA A 2 11.33 11.43 1.33
CA ALA A 2 11.89 10.55 0.30
C ALA A 2 11.45 9.11 0.53
N ILE A 3 10.86 8.50 -0.48
CA ILE A 3 10.46 7.09 -0.46
C ILE A 3 11.54 6.28 -1.16
N LYS A 4 12.07 5.26 -0.49
CA LYS A 4 13.14 4.41 -1.04
C LYS A 4 12.73 2.94 -1.04
N SER A 5 12.13 2.45 0.05
CA SER A 5 11.76 1.05 0.21
C SER A 5 10.25 0.90 0.13
N ILE A 6 9.80 -0.06 -0.67
CA ILE A 6 8.38 -0.31 -0.92
C ILE A 6 8.08 -1.78 -0.69
N LEU A 7 7.01 -2.05 0.07
CA LEU A 7 6.45 -3.39 0.18
C LEU A 7 5.21 -3.45 -0.70
N CYS A 8 5.15 -4.41 -1.61
CA CYS A 8 3.99 -4.64 -2.46
C CYS A 8 3.29 -5.91 -2.00
N ILE A 9 2.02 -5.80 -1.62
CA ILE A 9 1.20 -6.94 -1.20
C ILE A 9 0.12 -7.11 -2.27
N GLU A 10 0.33 -8.07 -3.18
CA GLU A 10 -0.51 -8.29 -4.35
C GLU A 10 -0.49 -9.77 -4.73
N ASP A 11 -1.67 -10.40 -4.81
CA ASP A 11 -1.77 -11.81 -5.12
C ASP A 11 -1.75 -12.11 -6.63
N ASP A 12 -2.15 -11.16 -7.46
CA ASP A 12 -2.11 -11.31 -8.91
C ASP A 12 -0.68 -11.18 -9.39
N ARG A 13 -0.12 -12.27 -9.87
CA ARG A 13 1.29 -12.31 -10.29
C ARG A 13 1.59 -11.42 -11.49
N PHE A 14 0.65 -11.30 -12.40
CA PHE A 14 0.83 -10.45 -13.57
C PHE A 14 0.87 -8.96 -13.19
N ILE A 15 -0.08 -8.56 -12.35
CA ILE A 15 -0.16 -7.16 -11.88
C ILE A 15 1.02 -6.85 -10.96
N GLY A 16 1.31 -7.75 -10.02
CA GLY A 16 2.42 -7.57 -9.08
C GLY A 16 3.75 -7.44 -9.79
N GLU A 17 3.98 -8.25 -10.81
CA GLU A 17 5.21 -8.18 -11.60
C GLU A 17 5.34 -6.84 -12.32
N MET A 18 4.23 -6.31 -12.84
CA MET A 18 4.22 -5.00 -13.49
C MET A 18 4.59 -3.89 -12.49
N TYR A 19 4.01 -3.94 -11.29
CA TYR A 19 4.33 -2.95 -10.26
C TYR A 19 5.80 -3.02 -9.85
N VAL A 20 6.30 -4.23 -9.56
CA VAL A 20 7.68 -4.42 -9.13
C VAL A 20 8.66 -3.93 -10.19
N ARG A 21 8.42 -4.29 -11.44
CA ARG A 21 9.28 -3.87 -12.55
C ARG A 21 9.30 -2.36 -12.72
N SER A 22 8.12 -1.73 -12.69
CA SER A 22 8.00 -0.28 -12.86
C SER A 22 8.69 0.48 -11.73
N LEU A 23 8.51 0.02 -10.51
CA LEU A 23 9.09 0.67 -9.34
C LEU A 23 10.59 0.45 -9.28
N HIS A 24 11.04 -0.75 -9.58
CA HIS A 24 12.47 -1.07 -9.60
C HIS A 24 13.19 -0.23 -10.67
N ASN A 25 12.59 -0.12 -11.84
CA ASN A 25 13.16 0.70 -12.92
C ASN A 25 13.22 2.18 -12.56
N ALA A 26 12.35 2.63 -11.68
CA ALA A 26 12.36 4.02 -11.22
C ALA A 26 13.32 4.25 -10.04
N GLY A 27 14.02 3.22 -9.58
CA GLY A 27 15.04 3.33 -8.56
C GLY A 27 14.60 2.98 -7.14
N TYR A 28 13.41 2.44 -6.96
CA TYR A 28 12.93 2.01 -5.64
C TYR A 28 13.38 0.58 -5.31
N ASP A 29 13.60 0.33 -4.04
CA ASP A 29 13.79 -1.05 -3.53
C ASP A 29 12.42 -1.62 -3.25
N VAL A 30 12.08 -2.74 -3.86
CA VAL A 30 10.74 -3.33 -3.76
C VAL A 30 10.82 -4.77 -3.29
N ASP A 31 10.07 -5.07 -2.22
CA ASP A 31 9.80 -6.43 -1.81
C ASP A 31 8.35 -6.75 -2.15
N TRP A 32 8.10 -7.93 -2.65
CA TRP A 32 6.77 -8.34 -3.08
C TRP A 32 6.35 -9.63 -2.39
N VAL A 33 5.17 -9.61 -1.76
CA VAL A 33 4.55 -10.80 -1.18
C VAL A 33 3.17 -10.98 -1.79
N VAL A 34 2.70 -12.21 -1.84
CA VAL A 34 1.49 -12.56 -2.61
C VAL A 34 0.25 -12.80 -1.75
N ASP A 35 0.38 -12.84 -0.44
CA ASP A 35 -0.77 -13.02 0.44
C ASP A 35 -0.74 -12.06 1.63
N GLY A 36 -1.91 -11.91 2.26
CA GLY A 36 -2.08 -10.95 3.33
C GLY A 36 -1.31 -11.30 4.59
N HIS A 37 -1.19 -12.57 4.89
CA HIS A 37 -0.48 -13.01 6.09
C HIS A 37 1.02 -12.67 5.99
N ASP A 38 1.63 -13.03 4.87
CA ASP A 38 3.04 -12.69 4.63
C ASP A 38 3.23 -11.19 4.56
N GLY A 39 2.24 -10.47 4.00
CA GLY A 39 2.27 -9.02 3.96
C GLY A 39 2.29 -8.39 5.34
N LEU A 40 1.44 -8.89 6.24
CA LEU A 40 1.37 -8.40 7.61
C LEU A 40 2.69 -8.64 8.35
N VAL A 41 3.25 -9.84 8.20
CA VAL A 41 4.53 -10.18 8.81
C VAL A 41 5.65 -9.28 8.27
N ALA A 42 5.73 -9.13 6.95
CA ALA A 42 6.74 -8.30 6.32
C ALA A 42 6.65 -6.84 6.76
N ALA A 43 5.44 -6.30 6.82
CA ALA A 43 5.22 -4.90 7.20
C ALA A 43 5.69 -4.62 8.64
N ARG A 44 5.60 -5.61 9.51
CA ARG A 44 6.01 -5.47 10.91
C ARG A 44 7.49 -5.72 11.16
N ASN A 45 8.12 -6.48 10.26
CA ASN A 45 9.53 -6.89 10.45
C ASN A 45 10.53 -5.90 9.86
N LYS A 46 10.11 -5.02 8.98
CA LYS A 46 10.99 -4.05 8.33
C LYS A 46 10.25 -2.73 8.19
N ASP A 47 10.94 -1.62 8.41
CA ASP A 47 10.38 -0.29 8.18
C ASP A 47 10.41 0.04 6.70
N TYR A 48 9.28 -0.16 6.01
CA TYR A 48 9.12 0.28 4.63
C TYR A 48 8.67 1.73 4.61
N ASP A 49 9.15 2.48 3.65
CA ASP A 49 8.68 3.87 3.45
C ASP A 49 7.27 3.90 2.90
N LEU A 50 6.93 2.90 2.07
CA LEU A 50 5.62 2.81 1.43
C LEU A 50 5.17 1.35 1.37
N ILE A 51 3.88 1.14 1.61
CA ILE A 51 3.24 -0.16 1.44
C ILE A 51 2.13 -0.01 0.40
N LEU A 52 2.20 -0.81 -0.67
CA LEU A 52 1.13 -0.93 -1.65
C LEU A 52 0.30 -2.14 -1.23
N LEU A 53 -0.95 -1.92 -0.89
CA LEU A 53 -1.81 -2.94 -0.29
C LEU A 53 -3.04 -3.19 -1.16
N ASP A 54 -3.11 -4.37 -1.77
CA ASP A 54 -4.31 -4.82 -2.47
C ASP A 54 -5.39 -5.15 -1.43
N ILE A 55 -6.57 -4.59 -1.62
CA ILE A 55 -7.67 -4.80 -0.67
C ILE A 55 -8.36 -6.15 -0.86
N MET A 56 -8.23 -6.75 -2.03
CA MET A 56 -8.91 -8.01 -2.38
C MET A 56 -7.95 -9.20 -2.38
N LEU A 57 -7.36 -9.48 -1.22
CA LEU A 57 -6.47 -10.62 -1.06
C LEU A 57 -7.24 -11.89 -0.71
N PRO A 58 -6.76 -13.09 -1.11
CA PRO A 58 -7.54 -14.31 -0.97
C PRO A 58 -7.83 -14.76 0.46
N GLU A 59 -6.88 -14.70 1.36
CA GLU A 59 -7.05 -15.24 2.72
C GLU A 59 -7.34 -14.19 3.77
N MET A 60 -6.87 -12.99 3.56
CA MET A 60 -7.04 -11.89 4.51
C MET A 60 -7.28 -10.62 3.72
N ARG A 61 -8.39 -9.95 3.98
CA ARG A 61 -8.70 -8.71 3.28
C ARG A 61 -7.71 -7.61 3.62
N GLY A 62 -7.43 -6.76 2.65
CA GLY A 62 -6.57 -5.61 2.86
C GLY A 62 -7.07 -4.69 3.97
N THR A 63 -8.39 -4.56 4.13
CA THR A 63 -8.96 -3.79 5.23
C THR A 63 -8.61 -4.36 6.59
N GLU A 64 -8.57 -5.68 6.73
CA GLU A 64 -8.16 -6.33 7.98
C GLU A 64 -6.68 -6.07 8.29
N ILE A 65 -5.85 -6.12 7.25
CA ILE A 65 -4.42 -5.80 7.39
C ILE A 65 -4.25 -4.35 7.85
N LEU A 66 -4.97 -3.44 7.22
CA LEU A 66 -4.92 -2.02 7.51
C LEU A 66 -5.35 -1.74 8.95
N GLU A 67 -6.43 -2.36 9.41
CA GLU A 67 -6.89 -2.22 10.78
C GLU A 67 -5.90 -2.81 11.77
N THR A 68 -5.30 -3.96 11.45
CA THR A 68 -4.30 -4.57 12.31
C THR A 68 -3.08 -3.67 12.48
N LEU A 69 -2.65 -3.03 11.41
CA LEU A 69 -1.47 -2.18 11.43
C LEU A 69 -1.73 -0.79 12.02
N ARG A 70 -2.90 -0.22 11.77
CA ARG A 70 -3.20 1.17 12.14
C ARG A 70 -4.52 1.43 12.85
N GLY A 71 -5.40 0.45 12.94
CA GLY A 71 -6.72 0.63 13.52
C GLY A 71 -6.76 0.57 15.04
N GLY A 72 -5.69 0.16 15.70
CA GLY A 72 -5.60 0.05 17.15
C GLY A 72 -5.16 1.35 17.82
N GLU A 73 -4.89 1.27 19.10
CA GLU A 73 -4.41 2.43 19.87
C GLU A 73 -3.02 2.88 19.41
N ASP A 74 -2.18 1.92 19.03
CA ASP A 74 -0.83 2.20 18.56
C ASP A 74 -0.73 1.95 17.07
N ASP A 75 -0.10 2.88 16.37
CA ASP A 75 0.26 2.69 14.96
C ASP A 75 1.50 1.77 14.92
N LEU A 76 1.33 0.55 14.42
CA LEU A 76 2.42 -0.43 14.35
C LEU A 76 3.45 -0.11 13.27
N ILE A 77 3.11 0.79 12.34
CA ILE A 77 3.99 1.17 11.23
C ILE A 77 4.06 2.69 11.08
N PRO A 78 4.49 3.41 12.13
CA PRO A 78 4.41 4.88 12.12
C PRO A 78 5.27 5.56 11.05
N ASN A 79 6.26 4.84 10.52
CA ASN A 79 7.17 5.39 9.52
C ASN A 79 6.79 5.03 8.08
N SER A 80 5.69 4.28 7.89
CA SER A 80 5.26 3.81 6.58
C SER A 80 4.04 4.57 6.09
N LYS A 81 4.03 4.92 4.80
CA LYS A 81 2.83 5.39 4.11
C LYS A 81 2.13 4.19 3.50
N ILE A 82 0.83 4.27 3.30
CA ILE A 82 0.06 3.17 2.69
C ILE A 82 -0.76 3.71 1.53
N ILE A 83 -0.62 3.07 0.37
CA ILE A 83 -1.52 3.25 -0.77
C ILE A 83 -2.34 1.98 -0.91
N VAL A 84 -3.65 2.09 -0.79
CA VAL A 84 -4.56 0.96 -0.99
C VAL A 84 -4.92 0.83 -2.46
N LEU A 85 -4.88 -0.40 -2.97
CA LEU A 85 -5.24 -0.72 -4.35
C LEU A 85 -6.59 -1.44 -4.33
N THR A 86 -7.59 -0.86 -4.99
CA THR A 86 -8.95 -1.37 -4.96
C THR A 86 -9.50 -1.57 -6.37
N ASN A 87 -10.38 -2.57 -6.56
CA ASN A 87 -10.92 -2.87 -7.89
C ASN A 87 -12.02 -1.90 -8.33
N PHE A 88 -12.86 -1.46 -7.41
CA PHE A 88 -13.95 -0.53 -7.71
C PHE A 88 -14.46 0.09 -6.42
N GLU A 89 -15.58 0.82 -6.52
CA GLU A 89 -16.19 1.44 -5.36
C GLU A 89 -16.45 0.44 -4.25
N GLN A 90 -15.97 0.77 -3.08
CA GLN A 90 -16.19 -0.01 -1.88
C GLN A 90 -17.47 0.45 -1.18
N ASP A 91 -17.99 -0.38 -0.29
CA ASP A 91 -19.09 0.04 0.58
C ASP A 91 -18.60 1.17 1.52
N ASP A 92 -19.52 1.83 2.20
CA ASP A 92 -19.20 2.95 3.07
C ASP A 92 -18.25 2.57 4.20
N GLU A 93 -18.43 1.37 4.76
CA GLU A 93 -17.58 0.89 5.84
C GLU A 93 -16.13 0.72 5.40
N SER A 94 -15.92 0.06 4.25
CA SER A 94 -14.59 -0.13 3.69
C SER A 94 -13.95 1.20 3.31
N ARG A 95 -14.74 2.12 2.76
CA ARG A 95 -14.27 3.45 2.39
C ARG A 95 -13.79 4.22 3.62
N LEU A 96 -14.56 4.19 4.69
CA LEU A 96 -14.20 4.86 5.93
C LEU A 96 -12.90 4.29 6.51
N ALA A 97 -12.75 2.97 6.50
CA ALA A 97 -11.54 2.33 6.97
C ALA A 97 -10.31 2.77 6.16
N MET A 98 -10.47 2.87 4.84
CA MET A 98 -9.38 3.34 3.97
C MET A 98 -9.05 4.80 4.20
N GLU A 99 -10.06 5.65 4.34
CA GLU A 99 -9.85 7.10 4.56
C GLU A 99 -9.13 7.38 5.87
N HIS A 100 -9.42 6.61 6.92
CA HIS A 100 -8.80 6.81 8.22
C HIS A 100 -7.40 6.26 8.33
N ASN A 101 -7.11 5.15 7.65
CA ASN A 101 -5.89 4.39 7.89
C ASN A 101 -4.92 4.36 6.72
N ALA A 102 -5.36 4.73 5.52
CA ALA A 102 -4.50 4.79 4.33
C ALA A 102 -4.16 6.24 3.98
N ASP A 103 -3.01 6.43 3.37
CA ASP A 103 -2.58 7.77 2.93
C ASP A 103 -3.12 8.10 1.55
N ALA A 104 -3.40 7.10 0.73
CA ALA A 104 -4.00 7.25 -0.59
C ALA A 104 -4.63 5.94 -1.03
N TYR A 105 -5.45 6.00 -2.06
CA TYR A 105 -5.96 4.80 -2.72
C TYR A 105 -5.98 4.99 -4.22
N LEU A 106 -5.84 3.88 -4.95
CA LEU A 106 -5.88 3.85 -6.41
C LEU A 106 -6.84 2.74 -6.85
N ILE A 107 -7.54 3.00 -7.94
CA ILE A 107 -8.44 2.00 -8.54
C ILE A 107 -7.63 1.14 -9.51
N LYS A 108 -7.55 -0.16 -9.26
CA LYS A 108 -6.68 -1.07 -10.02
C LYS A 108 -6.92 -1.03 -11.52
N ALA A 109 -8.16 -0.91 -11.95
CA ALA A 109 -8.49 -0.85 -13.37
C ALA A 109 -7.95 0.40 -14.07
N GLU A 110 -7.62 1.45 -13.32
CA GLU A 110 -7.12 2.71 -13.86
C GLU A 110 -5.62 2.89 -13.68
N ILE A 111 -4.96 1.95 -12.98
CA ILE A 111 -3.53 2.09 -12.70
C ILE A 111 -2.71 1.74 -13.93
N THR A 112 -1.84 2.68 -14.30
CA THR A 112 -0.76 2.45 -15.26
C THR A 112 0.54 2.64 -14.50
N PRO A 113 1.68 2.17 -15.03
CA PRO A 113 2.97 2.44 -14.40
C PRO A 113 3.19 3.93 -14.12
N ARG A 114 2.78 4.78 -15.06
CA ARG A 114 2.90 6.23 -14.90
C ARG A 114 2.06 6.75 -13.74
N LYS A 115 0.80 6.33 -13.64
CA LYS A 115 -0.10 6.77 -12.58
C LYS A 115 0.40 6.32 -11.20
N LEU A 116 0.94 5.11 -11.13
CA LEU A 116 1.51 4.61 -9.89
C LEU A 116 2.68 5.48 -9.44
N LEU A 117 3.59 5.79 -10.36
CA LEU A 117 4.74 6.65 -10.06
C LEU A 117 4.32 8.07 -9.68
N GLU A 118 3.29 8.61 -10.34
CA GLU A 118 2.75 9.92 -10.00
C GLU A 118 2.15 9.95 -8.59
N ALA A 119 1.42 8.90 -8.21
CA ALA A 119 0.84 8.81 -6.87
C ALA A 119 1.92 8.77 -5.78
N ILE A 120 3.00 8.04 -6.03
CA ILE A 120 4.14 7.98 -5.11
C ILE A 120 4.82 9.35 -5.01
N ALA A 121 5.02 10.02 -6.13
CA ALA A 121 5.62 11.33 -6.16
C ALA A 121 4.78 12.35 -5.39
N GLU A 122 3.46 12.26 -5.47
CA GLU A 122 2.56 13.13 -4.70
C GLU A 122 2.74 12.92 -3.20
N LEU A 123 2.89 11.67 -2.75
CA LEU A 123 3.15 11.40 -1.34
C LEU A 123 4.50 11.93 -0.90
N GLU A 124 5.51 11.84 -1.74
CA GLU A 124 6.84 12.39 -1.42
C GLU A 124 6.81 13.91 -1.31
N ALA A 125 6.01 14.57 -2.12
CA ALA A 125 5.88 16.02 -2.14
C ALA A 125 4.94 16.55 -1.05
N ALA A 126 4.08 15.70 -0.47
CA ALA A 126 3.12 16.14 0.53
C ALA A 126 3.84 16.66 1.78
N PRO A 127 3.36 17.77 2.37
CA PRO A 127 3.95 18.25 3.63
C PRO A 127 3.73 17.23 4.74
N PRO A 128 4.64 17.18 5.74
CA PRO A 128 4.47 16.27 6.85
C PRO A 128 3.13 16.56 7.53
N GLN A 129 2.37 15.50 7.81
CA GLN A 129 1.14 15.67 8.55
C GLN A 129 1.48 16.06 9.98
N GLN A 130 0.87 17.13 10.42
CA GLN A 130 0.97 17.52 11.80
C GLN A 130 -0.06 16.69 12.55
N GLY A 131 0.41 15.83 13.38
CA GLY A 131 -0.33 14.85 14.14
C GLY A 131 -1.48 15.37 14.93
#